data_7b7fc99282c2c4d35728c796503f6771
#
_entry.id   7b7fc99282c2c4d35728c796503f6771
#
_cell.length_a   1.000
_cell.length_b   1.000
_cell.length_c   1.000
_cell.angle_alpha   90.00
_cell.angle_beta   90.00
_cell.angle_gamma   90.00
#
_symmetry.space_group_name_H-M   'P 1'
#
loop_
_entity.id
_entity.type
_entity.pdbx_description
1 polymer ?
#
loop_
_entity_poly.entity_id
_entity_poly.type
_entity_poly.pdbx_seq_one_letter_code
_entity_poly.pdbx_strand_id
1 'polypeptide(L)'
;MTDVPYALRRIGTIMTSDANDPFEVEGVLNPGTAWGPDGELYLYPRIVAEGNVSRIARARVVVDDGQPVAVERLGVVLSPDEGWEYGASNAGVEDPRITFVAPLGLHVMTYVAYGPLGPKSAMAVSTDTVTWRRLGPVRFAYQPELDSDLNLFPNKDIVFFPDAVPGPDGRPSLAVLHRPMWDLDWLRDGEGARPPAGIDDDRPSIWIGYIDLEAATRDLSTLTHIEKSEMIVAPEAWYESAKIGAGPSPLRVPEGWLLLHHGVSGAQPKGFELAHGSKYAAGAIILDAADPRRIIARSSEPLLAPEVAEEVSGTLGNVVFPTAIETIGGRDFVFYGMADSSIGVAELRRTND
;
A
#
# COMPACT_ATOMS: atom_id res chain seq x y z
N MET A 1 -25.14 0.97 -5.58
CA MET A 1 -24.27 -0.08 -4.97
C MET A 1 -24.71 -0.32 -3.54
N THR A 2 -24.56 -1.53 -3.03
CA THR A 2 -24.82 -1.85 -1.62
C THR A 2 -23.68 -1.26 -0.79
N ASP A 3 -23.98 -0.76 0.42
CA ASP A 3 -22.94 -0.25 1.32
C ASP A 3 -22.12 -1.41 1.93
N VAL A 4 -20.92 -1.13 2.38
CA VAL A 4 -20.01 -2.14 2.95
C VAL A 4 -20.40 -2.42 4.40
N PRO A 5 -20.62 -3.70 4.81
CA PRO A 5 -21.06 -4.01 6.18
C PRO A 5 -19.89 -4.04 7.18
N TYR A 6 -18.94 -3.08 7.08
CA TYR A 6 -17.76 -2.99 7.93
C TYR A 6 -17.54 -1.56 8.43
N ALA A 7 -16.95 -1.44 9.60
CA ALA A 7 -16.54 -0.18 10.21
C ALA A 7 -15.17 -0.32 10.86
N LEU A 8 -14.42 0.76 10.97
CA LEU A 8 -13.14 0.84 11.67
C LEU A 8 -13.33 1.56 13.01
N ARG A 9 -12.88 0.93 14.09
CA ARG A 9 -12.87 1.50 15.43
C ARG A 9 -11.42 1.78 15.84
N ARG A 10 -11.04 3.03 16.07
CA ARG A 10 -9.71 3.39 16.58
C ARG A 10 -9.40 2.66 17.88
N ILE A 11 -8.19 2.12 17.98
CA ILE A 11 -7.61 1.58 19.21
C ILE A 11 -6.67 2.60 19.84
N GLY A 12 -5.71 3.12 19.07
CA GLY A 12 -4.75 4.11 19.52
C GLY A 12 -3.49 4.13 18.68
N THR A 13 -2.54 4.96 19.12
CA THR A 13 -1.19 5.04 18.55
C THR A 13 -0.32 3.97 19.17
N ILE A 14 0.40 3.19 18.35
CA ILE A 14 1.29 2.11 18.81
C ILE A 14 2.78 2.40 18.59
N MET A 15 3.09 3.36 17.70
CA MET A 15 4.46 3.76 17.44
C MET A 15 4.53 5.26 17.11
N THR A 16 5.45 5.96 17.77
CA THR A 16 5.87 7.33 17.45
C THR A 16 7.36 7.34 17.18
N SER A 17 7.87 8.35 16.49
CA SER A 17 9.31 8.50 16.24
C SER A 17 10.10 8.63 17.55
N ASP A 18 11.31 8.07 17.56
CA ASP A 18 12.30 8.30 18.62
C ASP A 18 13.24 9.42 18.17
N ALA A 19 13.18 10.56 18.85
CA ALA A 19 14.02 11.72 18.54
C ALA A 19 15.55 11.45 18.71
N ASN A 20 15.92 10.36 19.38
CA ASN A 20 17.31 9.95 19.54
C ASN A 20 17.78 8.99 18.44
N ASP A 21 16.88 8.45 17.62
CA ASP A 21 17.24 7.63 16.46
C ASP A 21 17.33 8.51 15.21
N PRO A 22 18.54 8.68 14.63
CA PRO A 22 18.75 9.52 13.44
C PRO A 22 17.97 9.03 12.22
N PHE A 23 17.46 7.81 12.23
CA PHE A 23 16.67 7.26 11.14
C PHE A 23 15.16 7.50 11.29
N GLU A 24 14.70 8.02 12.45
CA GLU A 24 13.28 8.30 12.72
C GLU A 24 12.96 9.79 12.91
N VAL A 25 13.95 10.69 12.77
CA VAL A 25 13.82 12.11 13.12
C VAL A 25 12.71 12.86 12.38
N GLU A 26 12.34 12.41 11.18
CA GLU A 26 11.26 13.01 10.39
C GLU A 26 9.95 12.21 10.47
N GLY A 27 9.94 11.00 11.05
CA GLY A 27 8.71 10.24 11.28
C GLY A 27 8.86 8.73 11.22
N VAL A 28 7.80 8.06 11.66
CA VAL A 28 7.53 6.63 11.48
C VAL A 28 6.12 6.49 10.94
N LEU A 29 5.90 5.77 9.84
CA LEU A 29 4.62 5.78 9.13
C LEU A 29 4.42 4.52 8.26
N ASN A 30 3.21 4.36 7.72
CA ASN A 30 2.85 3.46 6.62
C ASN A 30 3.46 2.05 6.73
N PRO A 31 3.14 1.29 7.80
CA PRO A 31 3.79 0.01 8.04
C PRO A 31 3.25 -1.13 7.18
N GLY A 32 4.09 -2.10 6.85
CA GLY A 32 3.67 -3.47 6.56
C GLY A 32 3.59 -4.30 7.82
N THR A 33 2.99 -5.49 7.74
CA THR A 33 2.98 -6.48 8.84
C THR A 33 3.24 -7.89 8.31
N ALA A 34 3.81 -8.76 9.15
CA ALA A 34 3.94 -10.18 8.86
C ALA A 34 4.01 -11.01 10.14
N TRP A 35 3.37 -12.17 10.14
CA TRP A 35 3.58 -13.20 11.15
C TRP A 35 4.91 -13.92 10.92
N GLY A 36 5.76 -13.93 11.92
CA GLY A 36 7.02 -14.68 11.87
C GLY A 36 6.83 -16.18 12.07
N PRO A 37 7.83 -16.98 11.71
CA PRO A 37 7.79 -18.43 11.93
C PRO A 37 7.79 -18.81 13.42
N ASP A 38 8.11 -17.88 14.30
CA ASP A 38 8.05 -18.00 15.77
C ASP A 38 6.64 -17.75 16.34
N GLY A 39 5.68 -17.39 15.49
CA GLY A 39 4.31 -17.08 15.87
C GLY A 39 4.12 -15.64 16.43
N GLU A 40 5.14 -14.80 16.37
CA GLU A 40 5.07 -13.39 16.73
C GLU A 40 4.66 -12.52 15.54
N LEU A 41 3.91 -11.47 15.80
CA LEU A 41 3.55 -10.48 14.78
C LEU A 41 4.61 -9.38 14.71
N TYR A 42 5.07 -9.07 13.51
CA TYR A 42 6.05 -8.03 13.24
C TYR A 42 5.46 -6.90 12.41
N LEU A 43 5.78 -5.68 12.82
CA LEU A 43 5.52 -4.44 12.11
C LEU A 43 6.77 -4.05 11.32
N TYR A 44 6.57 -3.55 10.11
CA TYR A 44 7.63 -3.04 9.24
C TYR A 44 7.34 -1.58 8.92
N PRO A 45 7.66 -0.65 9.84
CA PRO A 45 7.43 0.76 9.60
C PRO A 45 8.37 1.33 8.55
N ARG A 46 7.88 2.25 7.73
CA ARG A 46 8.72 3.23 7.07
C ARG A 46 9.24 4.17 8.16
N ILE A 47 10.55 4.30 8.28
CA ILE A 47 11.23 5.25 9.14
C ILE A 47 11.94 6.28 8.28
N VAL A 48 11.92 7.55 8.70
CA VAL A 48 12.37 8.67 7.87
C VAL A 48 13.46 9.47 8.57
N ALA A 49 14.64 9.44 7.98
CA ALA A 49 15.80 10.23 8.39
C ALA A 49 15.75 11.64 7.78
N GLU A 50 16.64 12.52 8.28
CA GLU A 50 16.82 13.87 7.74
C GLU A 50 16.93 13.90 6.21
N GLY A 51 16.22 14.85 5.58
CA GLY A 51 16.17 15.01 4.13
C GLY A 51 15.14 14.08 3.46
N ASN A 52 14.19 13.54 4.21
CA ASN A 52 13.19 12.60 3.73
C ASN A 52 13.83 11.36 3.07
N VAL A 53 14.83 10.78 3.76
CA VAL A 53 15.47 9.53 3.31
C VAL A 53 14.91 8.35 4.09
N SER A 54 14.15 7.52 3.40
CA SER A 54 13.35 6.45 3.98
C SER A 54 14.07 5.12 4.06
N ARG A 55 13.77 4.36 5.12
CA ARG A 55 14.17 2.98 5.35
C ARG A 55 12.97 2.18 5.82
N ILE A 56 13.04 0.85 5.71
CA ILE A 56 12.07 -0.05 6.34
C ILE A 56 12.76 -0.68 7.55
N ALA A 57 12.18 -0.46 8.72
CA ALA A 57 12.61 -1.11 9.95
C ALA A 57 11.74 -2.35 10.25
N ARG A 58 12.07 -3.07 11.32
CA ARG A 58 11.29 -4.16 11.88
C ARG A 58 11.07 -3.89 13.36
N ALA A 59 9.86 -4.15 13.84
CA ALA A 59 9.50 -4.08 15.24
C ALA A 59 8.57 -5.24 15.61
N ARG A 60 8.66 -5.77 16.82
CA ARG A 60 7.73 -6.77 17.32
C ARG A 60 6.48 -6.07 17.86
N VAL A 61 5.31 -6.52 17.47
CA VAL A 61 4.04 -6.00 18.00
C VAL A 61 3.78 -6.59 19.38
N VAL A 62 3.57 -5.73 20.37
CA VAL A 62 3.17 -6.12 21.72
C VAL A 62 1.65 -6.20 21.77
N VAL A 63 1.14 -7.39 22.11
CA VAL A 63 -0.29 -7.65 22.23
C VAL A 63 -0.66 -7.79 23.70
N ASP A 64 -1.66 -7.02 24.16
CA ASP A 64 -2.22 -7.11 25.49
C ASP A 64 -3.74 -7.26 25.39
N ASP A 65 -4.32 -8.22 26.11
CA ASP A 65 -5.75 -8.59 26.03
C ASP A 65 -6.27 -8.74 24.58
N GLY A 66 -5.44 -9.37 23.72
CA GLY A 66 -5.77 -9.60 22.31
C GLY A 66 -5.82 -8.35 21.46
N GLN A 67 -5.23 -7.23 21.90
CA GLN A 67 -5.10 -6.00 21.13
C GLN A 67 -3.64 -5.59 20.97
N PRO A 68 -3.22 -5.08 19.79
CA PRO A 68 -1.92 -4.47 19.62
C PRO A 68 -1.89 -3.12 20.39
N VAL A 69 -0.89 -2.97 21.29
CA VAL A 69 -0.80 -1.80 22.19
C VAL A 69 0.51 -1.03 22.08
N ALA A 70 1.57 -1.67 21.61
CA ALA A 70 2.89 -1.07 21.48
C ALA A 70 3.76 -1.88 20.51
N VAL A 71 4.99 -1.43 20.29
CA VAL A 71 6.00 -2.17 19.51
C VAL A 71 7.36 -2.15 20.20
N GLU A 72 8.16 -3.20 19.99
CA GLU A 72 9.57 -3.27 20.33
C GLU A 72 10.42 -3.17 19.08
N ARG A 73 11.26 -2.13 18.97
CA ARG A 73 12.14 -1.90 17.82
C ARG A 73 13.22 -2.96 17.72
N LEU A 74 13.43 -3.50 16.51
CA LEU A 74 14.42 -4.54 16.21
C LEU A 74 15.47 -4.09 15.18
N GLY A 75 15.36 -2.84 14.69
CA GLY A 75 16.30 -2.25 13.76
C GLY A 75 15.87 -2.27 12.30
N VAL A 76 16.75 -1.84 11.41
CA VAL A 76 16.49 -1.68 9.97
C VAL A 76 16.61 -3.02 9.25
N VAL A 77 15.70 -3.31 8.32
CA VAL A 77 15.72 -4.51 7.46
C VAL A 77 15.96 -4.20 5.99
N LEU A 78 15.60 -2.99 5.52
CA LEU A 78 15.92 -2.50 4.19
C LEU A 78 16.38 -1.05 4.26
N SER A 79 17.61 -0.80 3.82
CA SER A 79 18.16 0.53 3.57
C SER A 79 18.19 0.81 2.06
N PRO A 80 18.31 2.07 1.60
CA PRO A 80 18.39 2.40 0.17
C PRO A 80 19.78 2.05 -0.41
N ASP A 81 20.07 0.77 -0.53
CA ASP A 81 21.39 0.26 -0.93
C ASP A 81 21.54 0.08 -2.45
N GLU A 82 20.44 0.13 -3.19
CA GLU A 82 20.42 -0.08 -4.62
C GLU A 82 20.29 1.23 -5.39
N GLY A 83 20.86 1.28 -6.61
CA GLY A 83 20.89 2.51 -7.41
C GLY A 83 19.50 3.09 -7.77
N TRP A 84 18.45 2.28 -7.70
CA TRP A 84 17.07 2.72 -7.90
C TRP A 84 16.34 3.17 -6.62
N GLU A 85 17.00 3.09 -5.46
CA GLU A 85 16.49 3.50 -4.14
C GLU A 85 17.26 4.71 -3.59
N TYR A 86 18.43 5.00 -4.13
CA TYR A 86 19.35 5.98 -3.58
C TYR A 86 19.11 7.39 -4.12
N GLY A 87 19.16 8.37 -3.23
CA GLY A 87 19.16 9.81 -3.54
C GLY A 87 19.68 10.60 -2.36
N ALA A 88 20.07 11.85 -2.60
CA ALA A 88 20.58 12.73 -1.55
C ALA A 88 19.49 13.24 -0.61
N SER A 89 18.26 13.32 -1.13
CA SER A 89 17.04 13.69 -0.39
C SER A 89 15.83 13.18 -1.15
N ASN A 90 14.66 13.11 -0.46
CA ASN A 90 13.43 12.58 -1.03
C ASN A 90 13.68 11.25 -1.75
N ALA A 91 14.20 10.28 -1.03
CA ALA A 91 14.65 9.01 -1.58
C ALA A 91 14.49 7.87 -0.58
N GLY A 92 14.73 6.66 -1.04
CA GLY A 92 14.80 5.51 -0.17
C GLY A 92 13.82 4.40 -0.49
N VAL A 93 13.55 3.60 0.52
CA VAL A 93 12.57 2.51 0.49
C VAL A 93 11.36 2.90 1.33
N GLU A 94 10.19 3.02 0.68
CA GLU A 94 9.00 3.62 1.28
C GLU A 94 7.80 2.66 1.28
N ASP A 95 6.88 2.86 2.23
CA ASP A 95 5.52 2.35 2.25
C ASP A 95 5.41 0.84 1.97
N PRO A 96 6.07 -0.02 2.77
CA PRO A 96 6.03 -1.46 2.57
C PRO A 96 4.62 -2.00 2.73
N ARG A 97 4.22 -2.91 1.83
CA ARG A 97 3.05 -3.77 1.99
C ARG A 97 3.50 -5.21 1.91
N ILE A 98 3.18 -5.99 2.93
CA ILE A 98 3.63 -7.37 3.00
C ILE A 98 2.42 -8.29 2.92
N THR A 99 2.53 -9.29 2.06
CA THR A 99 1.51 -10.32 1.88
C THR A 99 2.16 -11.69 1.97
N PHE A 100 1.61 -12.58 2.81
CA PHE A 100 1.94 -14.00 2.69
C PHE A 100 1.19 -14.55 1.47
N VAL A 101 1.93 -14.86 0.42
CA VAL A 101 1.38 -15.40 -0.83
C VAL A 101 1.30 -16.92 -0.70
N ALA A 102 0.12 -17.42 -0.34
CA ALA A 102 -0.09 -18.83 0.00
C ALA A 102 0.34 -19.81 -1.10
N PRO A 103 0.08 -19.57 -2.39
CA PRO A 103 0.53 -20.45 -3.47
C PRO A 103 2.05 -20.60 -3.57
N LEU A 104 2.82 -19.62 -3.07
CA LEU A 104 4.29 -19.64 -3.07
C LEU A 104 4.89 -20.03 -1.71
N GLY A 105 4.09 -20.02 -0.64
CA GLY A 105 4.52 -20.33 0.71
C GLY A 105 5.56 -19.33 1.28
N LEU A 106 5.53 -18.08 0.88
CA LEU A 106 6.48 -17.05 1.31
C LEU A 106 5.82 -15.66 1.43
N HIS A 107 6.49 -14.76 2.13
CA HIS A 107 6.11 -13.37 2.20
C HIS A 107 6.69 -12.58 1.03
N VAL A 108 5.85 -11.78 0.39
CA VAL A 108 6.25 -10.78 -0.61
C VAL A 108 6.04 -9.39 -0.01
N MET A 109 7.10 -8.63 0.06
CA MET A 109 7.07 -7.21 0.38
C MET A 109 7.10 -6.42 -0.93
N THR A 110 6.11 -5.60 -1.17
CA THR A 110 6.12 -4.56 -2.18
C THR A 110 6.44 -3.24 -1.50
N TYR A 111 7.23 -2.40 -2.12
CA TYR A 111 7.62 -1.09 -1.58
C TYR A 111 7.84 -0.08 -2.70
N VAL A 112 7.88 1.19 -2.35
CA VAL A 112 8.28 2.24 -3.28
C VAL A 112 9.79 2.43 -3.18
N ALA A 113 10.48 2.16 -4.27
CA ALA A 113 11.88 2.51 -4.46
C ALA A 113 11.95 3.93 -5.03
N TYR A 114 12.30 4.90 -4.19
CA TYR A 114 12.37 6.29 -4.58
C TYR A 114 13.83 6.68 -4.88
N GLY A 115 14.15 6.64 -6.14
CA GLY A 115 15.50 6.89 -6.65
C GLY A 115 15.61 8.13 -7.54
N PRO A 116 16.70 8.30 -8.29
CA PRO A 116 16.96 9.50 -9.10
C PRO A 116 15.91 9.78 -10.19
N LEU A 117 15.19 8.75 -10.61
CA LEU A 117 14.13 8.85 -11.64
C LEU A 117 12.72 8.88 -11.04
N GLY A 118 12.60 9.27 -9.76
CA GLY A 118 11.33 9.30 -9.05
C GLY A 118 10.88 7.93 -8.53
N PRO A 119 9.64 7.84 -8.02
CA PRO A 119 9.14 6.63 -7.38
C PRO A 119 8.84 5.53 -8.39
N LYS A 120 9.34 4.32 -8.10
CA LYS A 120 9.02 3.07 -8.80
C LYS A 120 8.66 2.02 -7.77
N SER A 121 7.70 1.17 -8.09
CA SER A 121 7.42 0.03 -7.23
C SER A 121 8.50 -1.03 -7.37
N ALA A 122 8.89 -1.65 -6.27
CA ALA A 122 9.86 -2.74 -6.22
C ALA A 122 9.38 -3.84 -5.27
N MET A 123 10.03 -5.00 -5.33
CA MET A 123 9.66 -6.18 -4.55
C MET A 123 10.87 -6.81 -3.85
N ALA A 124 10.59 -7.36 -2.66
CA ALA A 124 11.48 -8.26 -1.94
C ALA A 124 10.69 -9.44 -1.40
N VAL A 125 11.37 -10.57 -1.16
CA VAL A 125 10.76 -11.80 -0.64
C VAL A 125 11.49 -12.29 0.60
N SER A 126 10.74 -12.96 1.49
CA SER A 126 11.26 -13.56 2.71
C SER A 126 10.53 -14.85 3.07
N THR A 127 11.27 -15.80 3.64
CA THR A 127 10.71 -17.03 4.24
C THR A 127 10.78 -16.99 5.76
N ASP A 128 11.53 -16.05 6.34
CA ASP A 128 11.81 -15.96 7.78
C ASP A 128 11.32 -14.64 8.41
N THR A 129 10.82 -13.72 7.60
CA THR A 129 10.39 -12.35 8.02
C THR A 129 11.50 -11.49 8.62
N VAL A 130 12.77 -11.93 8.51
CA VAL A 130 13.96 -11.23 9.00
C VAL A 130 14.84 -10.80 7.84
N THR A 131 15.12 -11.73 6.95
CA THR A 131 15.98 -11.53 5.78
C THR A 131 15.11 -11.31 4.54
N TRP A 132 15.30 -10.16 3.89
CA TRP A 132 14.55 -9.78 2.70
C TRP A 132 15.47 -9.79 1.48
N ARG A 133 15.20 -10.68 0.54
CA ARG A 133 15.91 -10.73 -0.74
C ARG A 133 15.18 -9.87 -1.76
N ARG A 134 15.79 -8.78 -2.21
CA ARG A 134 15.27 -7.93 -3.28
C ARG A 134 15.13 -8.70 -4.59
N LEU A 135 14.01 -8.50 -5.28
CA LEU A 135 13.79 -8.97 -6.65
C LEU A 135 14.00 -7.85 -7.67
N GLY A 136 13.93 -6.60 -7.22
CA GLY A 136 14.13 -5.40 -8.03
C GLY A 136 12.86 -4.65 -8.40
N PRO A 137 12.96 -3.64 -9.26
CA PRO A 137 11.84 -2.84 -9.74
C PRO A 137 10.84 -3.66 -10.56
N VAL A 138 9.55 -3.34 -10.37
CA VAL A 138 8.44 -3.92 -11.14
C VAL A 138 8.46 -3.43 -12.58
N ARG A 139 8.13 -4.31 -13.51
CA ARG A 139 7.99 -4.04 -14.93
C ARG A 139 6.63 -4.54 -15.42
N PHE A 140 6.02 -3.76 -16.29
CA PHE A 140 4.76 -4.06 -16.93
C PHE A 140 5.00 -4.47 -18.39
N ALA A 141 4.37 -5.55 -18.83
CA ALA A 141 4.37 -5.90 -20.25
C ALA A 141 3.66 -4.80 -21.05
N TYR A 142 4.17 -4.50 -22.23
CA TYR A 142 3.52 -3.55 -23.11
C TYR A 142 2.16 -4.08 -23.59
N GLN A 143 1.12 -3.26 -23.46
CA GLN A 143 -0.24 -3.57 -23.87
C GLN A 143 -0.64 -2.61 -25.00
N PRO A 144 -0.69 -3.08 -26.27
CA PRO A 144 -1.00 -2.21 -27.42
C PRO A 144 -2.34 -1.48 -27.31
N GLU A 145 -3.32 -2.09 -26.62
CA GLU A 145 -4.64 -1.51 -26.40
C GLU A 145 -4.65 -0.26 -25.52
N LEU A 146 -3.62 -0.08 -24.70
CA LEU A 146 -3.47 1.11 -23.86
C LEU A 146 -2.81 2.29 -24.60
N ASP A 147 -2.24 2.04 -25.76
CA ASP A 147 -1.44 3.02 -26.52
C ASP A 147 -0.44 3.80 -25.64
N SER A 148 0.07 3.12 -24.60
CA SER A 148 0.99 3.67 -23.61
C SER A 148 1.82 2.55 -22.99
N ASP A 149 3.04 2.89 -22.56
CA ASP A 149 3.89 1.99 -21.77
C ASP A 149 3.85 2.38 -20.29
N LEU A 150 3.25 1.51 -19.46
CA LEU A 150 3.12 1.74 -18.01
C LEU A 150 4.47 1.92 -17.30
N ASN A 151 5.57 1.43 -17.88
CA ASN A 151 6.91 1.57 -17.32
C ASN A 151 7.44 3.01 -17.37
N LEU A 152 6.88 3.87 -18.20
CA LEU A 152 7.27 5.28 -18.32
C LEU A 152 6.76 6.13 -17.16
N PHE A 153 5.71 5.67 -16.46
CA PHE A 153 5.05 6.41 -15.41
C PHE A 153 5.45 5.95 -14.01
N PRO A 154 5.43 6.85 -13.01
CA PRO A 154 5.46 6.45 -11.62
C PRO A 154 4.30 5.50 -11.30
N ASN A 155 4.56 4.51 -10.43
CA ASN A 155 3.56 3.56 -9.98
C ASN A 155 3.78 3.25 -8.51
N LYS A 156 2.72 3.33 -7.72
CA LYS A 156 2.74 3.12 -6.26
C LYS A 156 1.64 2.14 -5.82
N ASP A 157 1.58 1.88 -4.54
CA ASP A 157 0.52 1.12 -3.86
C ASP A 157 0.37 -0.32 -4.37
N ILE A 158 1.45 -0.95 -4.86
CA ILE A 158 1.40 -2.36 -5.23
C ILE A 158 1.16 -3.21 -3.98
N VAL A 159 0.16 -4.09 -4.05
CA VAL A 159 -0.12 -5.08 -3.02
C VAL A 159 -0.68 -6.35 -3.63
N PHE A 160 -0.24 -7.50 -3.14
CA PHE A 160 -0.72 -8.81 -3.60
C PHE A 160 -2.06 -9.19 -3.00
N PHE A 161 -2.85 -9.97 -3.75
CA PHE A 161 -3.83 -10.86 -3.16
C PHE A 161 -3.09 -12.03 -2.48
N PRO A 162 -3.59 -12.52 -1.31
CA PRO A 162 -2.90 -13.58 -0.57
C PRO A 162 -3.00 -14.95 -1.25
N ASP A 163 -4.03 -15.14 -2.07
CA ASP A 163 -4.31 -16.37 -2.81
C ASP A 163 -4.31 -16.15 -4.32
N ALA A 164 -4.23 -17.24 -5.08
CA ALA A 164 -4.43 -17.19 -6.52
C ALA A 164 -5.88 -16.81 -6.85
N VAL A 165 -6.04 -15.98 -7.85
CA VAL A 165 -7.35 -15.56 -8.39
C VAL A 165 -7.44 -15.95 -9.87
N PRO A 166 -8.65 -16.04 -10.45
CA PRO A 166 -8.78 -16.22 -11.89
C PRO A 166 -8.16 -15.07 -12.67
N GLY A 167 -7.22 -15.36 -13.54
CA GLY A 167 -6.64 -14.39 -14.45
C GLY A 167 -7.58 -14.06 -15.63
N PRO A 168 -7.16 -13.15 -16.53
CA PRO A 168 -7.97 -12.74 -17.69
C PRO A 168 -8.38 -13.87 -18.62
N ASP A 169 -7.60 -14.94 -18.68
CA ASP A 169 -7.83 -16.16 -19.47
C ASP A 169 -8.50 -17.28 -18.67
N GLY A 170 -8.89 -17.01 -17.42
CA GLY A 170 -9.54 -17.96 -16.50
C GLY A 170 -8.59 -18.93 -15.78
N ARG A 171 -7.28 -18.89 -16.07
CA ARG A 171 -6.29 -19.69 -15.32
C ARG A 171 -5.98 -19.07 -13.97
N PRO A 172 -5.63 -19.89 -12.95
CA PRO A 172 -5.13 -19.37 -11.69
C PRO A 172 -3.88 -18.49 -11.90
N SER A 173 -3.93 -17.26 -11.40
CA SER A 173 -2.87 -16.26 -11.50
C SER A 173 -2.61 -15.62 -10.15
N LEU A 174 -1.41 -15.13 -9.93
CA LEU A 174 -1.18 -14.16 -8.87
C LEU A 174 -1.69 -12.81 -9.34
N ALA A 175 -2.35 -12.07 -8.45
CA ALA A 175 -2.82 -10.73 -8.77
C ALA A 175 -2.25 -9.70 -7.80
N VAL A 176 -2.04 -8.51 -8.31
CA VAL A 176 -1.63 -7.34 -7.56
C VAL A 176 -2.56 -6.17 -7.86
N LEU A 177 -2.82 -5.35 -6.86
CA LEU A 177 -3.38 -4.03 -7.07
C LEU A 177 -2.23 -3.03 -7.21
N HIS A 178 -2.40 -2.00 -8.04
CA HIS A 178 -1.39 -0.95 -8.20
C HIS A 178 -2.05 0.37 -8.64
N ARG A 179 -1.30 1.46 -8.58
CA ARG A 179 -1.80 2.80 -8.91
C ARG A 179 -0.78 3.56 -9.77
N PRO A 180 -0.92 3.57 -11.09
CA PRO A 180 -0.13 4.42 -11.97
C PRO A 180 -0.51 5.89 -11.79
N MET A 181 0.45 6.78 -12.07
CA MET A 181 0.29 8.23 -11.96
C MET A 181 0.63 8.87 -13.30
N TRP A 182 -0.36 9.48 -13.92
CA TRP A 182 -0.28 9.99 -15.30
C TRP A 182 0.22 11.42 -15.42
N ASP A 183 0.20 12.19 -14.33
CA ASP A 183 0.68 13.57 -14.30
C ASP A 183 2.20 13.60 -14.49
N LEU A 184 2.66 14.32 -15.51
CA LEU A 184 4.06 14.49 -15.85
C LEU A 184 4.62 15.86 -15.47
N ASP A 185 3.81 16.76 -14.89
CA ASP A 185 4.26 18.09 -14.47
C ASP A 185 5.42 18.05 -13.47
N TRP A 186 5.54 16.94 -12.70
CA TRP A 186 6.65 16.71 -11.79
C TRP A 186 8.00 16.51 -12.52
N LEU A 187 7.97 16.05 -13.77
CA LEU A 187 9.15 15.82 -14.60
C LEU A 187 9.38 16.99 -15.57
N ARG A 188 8.30 17.52 -16.16
CA ARG A 188 8.33 18.59 -17.14
C ARG A 188 7.10 19.50 -16.95
N ASP A 189 7.34 20.69 -16.45
CA ASP A 189 6.30 21.67 -16.20
C ASP A 189 5.48 21.96 -17.47
N GLY A 190 4.14 21.90 -17.35
CA GLY A 190 3.18 22.12 -18.42
C GLY A 190 2.89 20.90 -19.31
N GLU A 191 3.47 19.73 -19.07
CA GLU A 191 3.12 18.50 -19.81
C GLU A 191 1.73 17.96 -19.47
N GLY A 192 1.29 18.15 -18.22
CA GLY A 192 0.00 17.65 -17.73
C GLY A 192 -0.11 16.14 -17.65
N ALA A 193 -1.33 15.65 -17.53
CA ALA A 193 -1.60 14.21 -17.44
C ALA A 193 -1.64 13.55 -18.82
N ARG A 194 -1.12 12.31 -18.89
CA ARG A 194 -1.08 11.48 -20.09
C ARG A 194 -1.66 10.09 -19.80
N PRO A 195 -2.98 9.99 -19.54
CA PRO A 195 -3.61 8.69 -19.28
C PRO A 195 -3.57 7.81 -20.55
N PRO A 196 -3.62 6.46 -20.38
CA PRO A 196 -3.71 5.53 -21.49
C PRO A 196 -4.99 5.70 -22.31
N ALA A 197 -4.98 5.13 -23.53
CA ALA A 197 -6.17 5.11 -24.38
C ALA A 197 -7.36 4.43 -23.67
N GLY A 198 -8.54 5.03 -23.83
CA GLY A 198 -9.78 4.55 -23.20
C GLY A 198 -9.96 4.92 -21.73
N ILE A 199 -9.05 5.71 -21.14
CA ILE A 199 -9.15 6.25 -19.79
C ILE A 199 -9.52 7.74 -19.88
N ASP A 200 -10.78 8.05 -19.58
CA ASP A 200 -11.29 9.43 -19.64
C ASP A 200 -11.01 10.22 -18.36
N ASP A 201 -10.87 9.53 -17.21
CA ASP A 201 -10.56 10.11 -15.92
C ASP A 201 -9.06 9.95 -15.62
N ASP A 202 -8.32 11.04 -15.67
CA ASP A 202 -6.87 11.07 -15.44
C ASP A 202 -6.46 11.00 -13.97
N ARG A 203 -7.44 11.01 -13.05
CA ARG A 203 -7.15 10.87 -11.62
C ARG A 203 -6.55 9.48 -11.31
N PRO A 204 -5.51 9.44 -10.45
CA PRO A 204 -4.90 8.14 -10.08
C PRO A 204 -5.93 7.19 -9.47
N SER A 205 -6.04 6.01 -10.08
CA SER A 205 -7.06 4.99 -9.89
C SER A 205 -6.43 3.66 -9.53
N ILE A 206 -7.21 2.72 -8.96
CA ILE A 206 -6.72 1.36 -8.65
C ILE A 206 -6.83 0.49 -9.90
N TRP A 207 -5.71 -0.13 -10.26
CA TRP A 207 -5.58 -1.11 -11.32
C TRP A 207 -5.31 -2.49 -10.72
N ILE A 208 -5.73 -3.54 -11.42
CA ILE A 208 -5.34 -4.92 -11.14
C ILE A 208 -4.32 -5.37 -12.19
N GLY A 209 -3.24 -5.99 -11.73
CA GLY A 209 -2.23 -6.59 -12.57
C GLY A 209 -2.10 -8.08 -12.29
N TYR A 210 -1.73 -8.87 -13.31
CA TYR A 210 -1.63 -10.33 -13.23
C TYR A 210 -0.21 -10.80 -13.49
N ILE A 211 0.19 -11.82 -12.74
CA ILE A 211 1.49 -12.49 -12.83
C ILE A 211 1.24 -13.99 -13.01
N ASP A 212 1.94 -14.63 -13.93
CA ASP A 212 1.83 -16.07 -14.15
C ASP A 212 2.30 -16.84 -12.91
N LEU A 213 1.37 -17.58 -12.29
CA LEU A 213 1.63 -18.36 -11.08
C LEU A 213 2.64 -19.48 -11.34
N GLU A 214 2.55 -20.16 -12.48
CA GLU A 214 3.44 -21.28 -12.80
C GLU A 214 4.87 -20.78 -13.03
N ALA A 215 5.04 -19.66 -13.72
CA ALA A 215 6.34 -19.02 -13.90
C ALA A 215 6.92 -18.56 -12.54
N ALA A 216 6.12 -17.91 -11.69
CA ALA A 216 6.55 -17.46 -10.36
C ALA A 216 6.95 -18.63 -9.44
N THR A 217 6.28 -19.77 -9.53
CA THR A 217 6.64 -20.96 -8.78
C THR A 217 7.99 -21.55 -9.22
N ARG A 218 8.33 -21.42 -10.51
CA ARG A 218 9.62 -21.88 -11.06
C ARG A 218 10.76 -20.91 -10.79
N ASP A 219 10.46 -19.61 -10.91
CA ASP A 219 11.45 -18.52 -10.74
C ASP A 219 10.80 -17.30 -10.11
N LEU A 220 11.13 -17.03 -8.86
CA LEU A 220 10.60 -15.90 -8.10
C LEU A 220 10.95 -14.53 -8.72
N SER A 221 11.96 -14.44 -9.60
CA SER A 221 12.27 -13.16 -10.28
C SER A 221 11.13 -12.71 -11.19
N THR A 222 10.28 -13.62 -11.65
CA THR A 222 9.12 -13.30 -12.49
C THR A 222 8.02 -12.54 -11.74
N LEU A 223 8.03 -12.54 -10.40
CA LEU A 223 7.10 -11.74 -9.58
C LEU A 223 7.15 -10.25 -9.92
N THR A 224 8.30 -9.75 -10.36
CA THR A 224 8.44 -8.35 -10.77
C THR A 224 7.90 -8.08 -12.18
N HIS A 225 7.37 -9.08 -12.90
CA HIS A 225 6.87 -8.95 -14.25
C HIS A 225 5.34 -9.07 -14.30
N ILE A 226 4.66 -7.95 -14.43
CA ILE A 226 3.19 -7.90 -14.55
C ILE A 226 2.83 -8.01 -16.03
N GLU A 227 2.13 -9.10 -16.39
CA GLU A 227 1.84 -9.43 -17.80
C GLU A 227 0.67 -8.64 -18.37
N LYS A 228 -0.36 -8.39 -17.56
CA LYS A 228 -1.54 -7.64 -17.96
C LYS A 228 -2.03 -6.77 -16.81
N SER A 229 -2.47 -5.55 -17.15
CA SER A 229 -3.04 -4.60 -16.20
C SER A 229 -4.31 -3.97 -16.78
N GLU A 230 -5.31 -3.76 -15.92
CA GLU A 230 -6.54 -3.05 -16.26
C GLU A 230 -7.05 -2.23 -15.08
N MET A 231 -7.68 -1.09 -15.35
CA MET A 231 -8.28 -0.24 -14.32
C MET A 231 -9.56 -0.91 -13.78
N ILE A 232 -9.69 -1.00 -12.46
CA ILE A 232 -10.87 -1.61 -11.84
C ILE A 232 -11.64 -0.66 -10.92
N VAL A 233 -10.98 0.35 -10.34
CA VAL A 233 -11.63 1.31 -9.43
C VAL A 233 -11.16 2.73 -9.73
N ALA A 234 -12.07 3.56 -10.20
CA ALA A 234 -11.88 5.01 -10.31
C ALA A 234 -12.37 5.74 -9.04
N PRO A 235 -11.89 6.96 -8.77
CA PRO A 235 -12.44 7.82 -7.71
C PRO A 235 -13.91 8.15 -7.94
N GLU A 236 -14.78 7.90 -6.94
CA GLU A 236 -16.22 8.19 -7.01
C GLU A 236 -16.71 8.97 -5.80
N ALA A 237 -16.32 8.54 -4.58
CA ALA A 237 -16.77 9.17 -3.36
C ALA A 237 -16.13 10.56 -3.16
N TRP A 238 -16.79 11.42 -2.40
CA TRP A 238 -16.32 12.78 -2.15
C TRP A 238 -14.91 12.83 -1.52
N TYR A 239 -14.57 11.86 -0.67
CA TYR A 239 -13.26 11.77 -0.02
C TYR A 239 -12.16 11.20 -0.93
N GLU A 240 -12.51 10.79 -2.15
CA GLU A 240 -11.61 10.29 -3.20
C GLU A 240 -11.43 11.31 -4.33
N SER A 241 -11.97 12.52 -4.20
CA SER A 241 -12.12 13.49 -5.29
C SER A 241 -10.84 13.79 -6.04
N ALA A 242 -9.68 13.56 -5.46
CA ALA A 242 -8.37 13.76 -6.08
C ALA A 242 -7.71 12.46 -6.58
N LYS A 243 -7.80 11.38 -5.81
CA LYS A 243 -7.25 10.06 -6.16
C LYS A 243 -7.74 8.98 -5.21
N ILE A 244 -7.57 7.72 -5.64
CA ILE A 244 -7.78 6.51 -4.84
C ILE A 244 -6.59 5.58 -5.00
N GLY A 245 -6.21 4.86 -3.93
CA GLY A 245 -5.14 3.85 -3.97
C GLY A 245 -5.39 2.71 -3.01
N ALA A 246 -4.89 1.52 -3.35
CA ALA A 246 -5.01 0.34 -2.49
C ALA A 246 -4.30 0.55 -1.15
N GLY A 247 -4.86 -0.03 -0.11
CA GLY A 247 -4.29 -0.11 1.22
C GLY A 247 -3.54 -1.43 1.45
N PRO A 248 -3.90 -2.21 2.49
CA PRO A 248 -3.32 -3.53 2.75
C PRO A 248 -3.74 -4.58 1.71
N SER A 249 -3.14 -5.77 1.82
CA SER A 249 -3.59 -6.97 1.09
C SER A 249 -5.10 -7.18 1.25
N PRO A 250 -5.84 -7.45 0.15
CA PRO A 250 -7.26 -7.73 0.25
C PRO A 250 -7.55 -8.90 1.19
N LEU A 251 -8.51 -8.72 2.11
CA LEU A 251 -8.93 -9.73 3.07
C LEU A 251 -10.06 -10.57 2.49
N ARG A 252 -9.94 -11.91 2.61
CA ARG A 252 -11.04 -12.80 2.23
C ARG A 252 -12.15 -12.72 3.25
N VAL A 253 -13.34 -12.32 2.80
CA VAL A 253 -14.55 -12.19 3.61
C VAL A 253 -15.69 -13.00 2.97
N PRO A 254 -16.80 -13.28 3.69
CA PRO A 254 -17.93 -14.03 3.12
C PRO A 254 -18.50 -13.42 1.84
N GLU A 255 -18.47 -12.10 1.71
CA GLU A 255 -19.00 -11.37 0.55
C GLU A 255 -18.05 -11.38 -0.66
N GLY A 256 -16.75 -11.60 -0.47
CA GLY A 256 -15.76 -11.52 -1.55
C GLY A 256 -14.36 -11.19 -1.03
N TRP A 257 -13.68 -10.24 -1.69
CA TRP A 257 -12.42 -9.66 -1.26
C TRP A 257 -12.65 -8.24 -0.72
N LEU A 258 -12.47 -8.07 0.58
CA LEU A 258 -12.52 -6.74 1.19
C LEU A 258 -11.19 -6.02 0.90
N LEU A 259 -11.27 -4.98 0.11
CA LEU A 259 -10.18 -4.05 -0.17
C LEU A 259 -10.37 -2.81 0.71
N LEU A 260 -9.53 -2.62 1.70
CA LEU A 260 -9.36 -1.32 2.33
C LEU A 260 -8.50 -0.44 1.41
N HIS A 261 -8.89 0.82 1.25
CA HIS A 261 -8.21 1.76 0.39
C HIS A 261 -8.06 3.12 1.07
N HIS A 262 -7.20 3.95 0.53
CA HIS A 262 -7.18 5.37 0.88
C HIS A 262 -7.79 6.19 -0.25
N GLY A 263 -8.70 7.07 0.09
CA GLY A 263 -9.17 8.15 -0.77
C GLY A 263 -8.49 9.45 -0.38
N VAL A 264 -8.25 10.31 -1.36
CA VAL A 264 -7.66 11.63 -1.14
C VAL A 264 -8.56 12.71 -1.72
N SER A 265 -8.87 13.69 -0.89
CA SER A 265 -9.60 14.89 -1.29
C SER A 265 -8.78 16.16 -1.06
N GLY A 266 -9.15 17.25 -1.73
CA GLY A 266 -8.45 18.53 -1.65
C GLY A 266 -7.47 18.75 -2.80
N ALA A 267 -6.69 19.83 -2.71
CA ALA A 267 -5.74 20.20 -3.75
C ALA A 267 -4.60 19.17 -3.84
N GLN A 268 -4.29 18.75 -5.07
CA GLN A 268 -3.10 17.93 -5.31
C GLN A 268 -1.87 18.82 -5.43
N PRO A 269 -0.74 18.45 -4.81
CA PRO A 269 0.51 19.18 -5.00
C PRO A 269 1.00 18.96 -6.43
N LYS A 270 1.66 19.97 -6.96
CA LYS A 270 2.42 19.82 -8.20
C LYS A 270 3.83 19.29 -7.85
N GLY A 271 4.26 18.27 -8.57
CA GLY A 271 5.60 17.73 -8.41
C GLY A 271 5.86 17.10 -7.03
N PHE A 272 6.95 17.50 -6.38
CA PHE A 272 7.41 16.98 -5.09
C PHE A 272 6.97 17.83 -3.88
N GLU A 273 6.07 18.77 -4.09
CA GLU A 273 5.56 19.60 -2.98
C GLU A 273 4.72 18.75 -2.03
N LEU A 274 4.79 19.06 -0.73
CA LEU A 274 3.92 18.45 0.25
C LEU A 274 2.46 18.81 -0.06
N ALA A 275 1.56 17.83 0.06
CA ALA A 275 0.14 17.95 -0.26
C ALA A 275 -0.62 18.79 0.79
N HIS A 276 -0.16 20.01 1.08
CA HIS A 276 -0.83 20.90 2.02
C HIS A 276 -2.27 21.14 1.62
N GLY A 277 -3.21 20.81 2.53
CA GLY A 277 -4.65 20.93 2.29
C GLY A 277 -5.31 19.68 1.72
N SER A 278 -4.55 18.62 1.42
CA SER A 278 -5.12 17.32 1.12
C SER A 278 -5.59 16.61 2.40
N LYS A 279 -6.63 15.79 2.26
CA LYS A 279 -7.15 14.94 3.34
C LYS A 279 -7.18 13.50 2.85
N TYR A 280 -6.49 12.62 3.58
CA TYR A 280 -6.47 11.18 3.33
C TYR A 280 -7.43 10.48 4.29
N ALA A 281 -8.28 9.62 3.77
CA ALA A 281 -9.24 8.87 4.58
C ALA A 281 -9.32 7.42 4.10
N ALA A 282 -9.57 6.49 5.02
CA ALA A 282 -9.72 5.08 4.70
C ALA A 282 -11.17 4.77 4.31
N GLY A 283 -11.34 4.11 3.18
CA GLY A 283 -12.62 3.54 2.73
C GLY A 283 -12.51 2.04 2.51
N ALA A 284 -13.60 1.44 2.05
CA ALA A 284 -13.65 0.01 1.74
C ALA A 284 -14.44 -0.29 0.47
N ILE A 285 -13.99 -1.33 -0.23
CA ILE A 285 -14.62 -1.89 -1.42
C ILE A 285 -14.67 -3.40 -1.24
N ILE A 286 -15.75 -4.05 -1.66
CA ILE A 286 -15.81 -5.50 -1.78
C ILE A 286 -15.77 -5.85 -3.25
N LEU A 287 -14.74 -6.62 -3.64
CA LEU A 287 -14.60 -7.19 -4.97
C LEU A 287 -15.17 -8.61 -5.01
N ASP A 288 -15.66 -9.02 -6.16
CA ASP A 288 -16.22 -10.37 -6.36
C ASP A 288 -15.13 -11.43 -6.14
N ALA A 289 -15.49 -12.50 -5.46
CA ALA A 289 -14.58 -13.59 -5.11
C ALA A 289 -14.06 -14.36 -6.33
N ALA A 290 -14.89 -14.49 -7.36
CA ALA A 290 -14.61 -15.24 -8.58
C ALA A 290 -14.02 -14.36 -9.68
N ASP A 291 -14.31 -13.04 -9.63
CA ASP A 291 -13.77 -12.06 -10.56
C ASP A 291 -13.45 -10.75 -9.82
N PRO A 292 -12.23 -10.57 -9.30
CA PRO A 292 -11.87 -9.40 -8.50
C PRO A 292 -11.88 -8.07 -9.29
N ARG A 293 -12.19 -8.09 -10.58
CA ARG A 293 -12.44 -6.90 -11.39
C ARG A 293 -13.83 -6.29 -11.15
N ARG A 294 -14.73 -7.06 -10.54
CA ARG A 294 -16.11 -6.63 -10.28
C ARG A 294 -16.27 -6.10 -8.87
N ILE A 295 -16.74 -4.86 -8.76
CA ILE A 295 -17.13 -4.27 -7.48
C ILE A 295 -18.54 -4.74 -7.11
N ILE A 296 -18.68 -5.31 -5.90
CA ILE A 296 -19.96 -5.74 -5.32
C ILE A 296 -20.52 -4.65 -4.41
N ALA A 297 -19.68 -4.07 -3.56
CA ALA A 297 -20.07 -3.02 -2.62
C ALA A 297 -18.93 -2.00 -2.48
N ARG A 298 -19.29 -0.76 -2.11
CA ARG A 298 -18.36 0.34 -1.89
C ARG A 298 -18.90 1.26 -0.82
N SER A 299 -18.04 1.70 0.11
CA SER A 299 -18.41 2.68 1.12
C SER A 299 -18.61 4.07 0.50
N SER A 300 -19.76 4.69 0.76
CA SER A 300 -20.07 6.06 0.34
C SER A 300 -19.40 7.11 1.23
N GLU A 301 -19.15 6.73 2.49
CA GLU A 301 -18.46 7.52 3.50
C GLU A 301 -17.15 6.80 3.91
N PRO A 302 -16.12 7.52 4.37
CA PRO A 302 -14.91 6.87 4.85
C PRO A 302 -15.20 6.06 6.13
N LEU A 303 -14.57 4.88 6.24
CA LEU A 303 -14.62 4.07 7.47
C LEU A 303 -13.79 4.71 8.59
N LEU A 304 -12.74 5.46 8.22
CA LEU A 304 -11.89 6.20 9.13
C LEU A 304 -11.39 7.47 8.43
N ALA A 305 -11.62 8.62 9.03
CA ALA A 305 -11.13 9.91 8.55
C ALA A 305 -10.33 10.62 9.66
N PRO A 306 -9.38 11.50 9.35
CA PRO A 306 -8.60 12.22 10.36
C PRO A 306 -9.49 12.98 11.35
N GLU A 307 -9.31 12.70 12.64
CA GLU A 307 -10.12 13.25 13.73
C GLU A 307 -9.29 13.55 14.98
N VAL A 308 -8.39 12.63 15.37
CA VAL A 308 -7.53 12.82 16.55
C VAL A 308 -6.30 13.64 16.21
N ALA A 309 -5.67 14.23 17.23
CA ALA A 309 -4.57 15.18 17.06
C ALA A 309 -3.42 14.60 16.21
N GLU A 310 -3.08 13.33 16.44
CA GLU A 310 -1.99 12.63 15.75
C GLU A 310 -2.29 12.34 14.27
N GLU A 311 -3.56 12.33 13.86
CA GLU A 311 -3.98 12.19 12.48
C GLU A 311 -4.08 13.54 11.75
N VAL A 312 -4.35 14.61 12.51
CA VAL A 312 -4.56 15.96 11.98
C VAL A 312 -3.28 16.75 11.87
N SER A 313 -2.31 16.50 12.77
CA SER A 313 -1.08 17.28 12.87
C SER A 313 0.16 16.40 12.85
N GLY A 314 1.06 16.66 11.92
CA GLY A 314 2.34 15.95 11.72
C GLY A 314 3.11 16.55 10.56
N THR A 315 3.99 15.77 9.95
CA THR A 315 4.78 16.16 8.77
C THR A 315 3.85 16.48 7.58
N LEU A 316 2.83 15.64 7.37
CA LEU A 316 1.71 15.92 6.49
C LEU A 316 0.41 15.78 7.29
N GLY A 317 -0.27 16.90 7.56
CA GLY A 317 -1.51 16.88 8.34
C GLY A 317 -2.70 16.25 7.61
N ASN A 318 -3.70 15.80 8.39
CA ASN A 318 -4.94 15.19 7.90
C ASN A 318 -4.74 13.87 7.13
N VAL A 319 -3.97 12.93 7.70
CA VAL A 319 -3.69 11.64 7.07
C VAL A 319 -4.14 10.47 7.94
N VAL A 320 -4.98 9.62 7.37
CA VAL A 320 -5.25 8.23 7.75
C VAL A 320 -4.93 7.36 6.55
N PHE A 321 -3.83 6.60 6.62
CA PHE A 321 -3.30 5.85 5.49
C PHE A 321 -3.14 4.35 5.84
N PRO A 322 -4.18 3.50 5.58
CA PRO A 322 -4.14 2.07 5.90
C PRO A 322 -3.15 1.34 4.98
N THR A 323 -2.24 0.55 5.56
CA THR A 323 -1.21 -0.18 4.80
C THR A 323 -1.05 -1.64 5.20
N ALA A 324 -1.58 -2.05 6.37
CA ALA A 324 -1.53 -3.43 6.81
C ALA A 324 -2.81 -3.84 7.54
N ILE A 325 -3.12 -5.14 7.51
CA ILE A 325 -4.23 -5.74 8.23
C ILE A 325 -3.83 -7.13 8.71
N GLU A 326 -4.12 -7.45 9.98
CA GLU A 326 -3.81 -8.75 10.58
C GLU A 326 -4.91 -9.24 11.49
N THR A 327 -5.10 -10.56 11.50
CA THR A 327 -6.01 -11.21 12.44
C THR A 327 -5.26 -11.61 13.71
N ILE A 328 -5.66 -11.07 14.85
CA ILE A 328 -5.09 -11.36 16.18
C ILE A 328 -6.22 -11.87 17.07
N GLY A 329 -6.12 -13.11 17.52
CA GLY A 329 -7.13 -13.71 18.40
C GLY A 329 -8.54 -13.75 17.81
N GLY A 330 -8.66 -13.84 16.48
CA GLY A 330 -9.96 -13.88 15.77
C GLY A 330 -10.57 -12.48 15.54
N ARG A 331 -9.84 -11.41 15.76
CA ARG A 331 -10.21 -10.01 15.48
C ARG A 331 -9.26 -9.41 14.46
N ASP A 332 -9.77 -8.62 13.54
CA ASP A 332 -8.98 -8.00 12.48
C ASP A 332 -8.55 -6.58 12.88
N PHE A 333 -7.25 -6.30 12.78
CA PHE A 333 -6.67 -5.01 13.11
C PHE A 333 -5.97 -4.41 11.91
N VAL A 334 -6.28 -3.15 11.64
CA VAL A 334 -5.70 -2.34 10.56
C VAL A 334 -4.64 -1.42 11.15
N PHE A 335 -3.45 -1.49 10.60
CA PHE A 335 -2.33 -0.61 10.95
C PHE A 335 -2.24 0.48 9.87
N TYR A 336 -2.12 1.73 10.30
CA TYR A 336 -2.19 2.87 9.40
C TYR A 336 -1.24 4.00 9.79
N GLY A 337 -0.74 4.73 8.79
CA GLY A 337 0.03 5.96 8.99
C GLY A 337 -0.88 7.11 9.42
N MET A 338 -0.41 7.90 10.37
CA MET A 338 -1.08 9.05 10.96
C MET A 338 -0.23 10.30 10.71
N ALA A 339 -0.75 11.25 9.92
CA ALA A 339 -0.14 12.55 9.61
C ALA A 339 1.36 12.49 9.24
N ASP A 340 1.78 11.38 8.58
CA ASP A 340 3.17 11.07 8.20
C ASP A 340 4.19 11.18 9.36
N SER A 341 3.77 10.88 10.58
CA SER A 341 4.58 11.07 11.79
C SER A 341 4.51 9.91 12.78
N SER A 342 3.43 9.14 12.76
CA SER A 342 3.18 8.05 13.71
C SER A 342 2.33 6.94 13.10
N ILE A 343 2.18 5.84 13.85
CA ILE A 343 1.42 4.66 13.42
C ILE A 343 0.30 4.39 14.41
N GLY A 344 -0.92 4.31 13.86
CA GLY A 344 -2.13 3.96 14.59
C GLY A 344 -2.62 2.55 14.29
N VAL A 345 -3.53 2.09 15.14
CA VAL A 345 -4.28 0.83 14.97
C VAL A 345 -5.76 1.10 15.09
N ALA A 346 -6.53 0.46 14.22
CA ALA A 346 -7.99 0.39 14.29
C ALA A 346 -8.45 -1.06 14.17
N GLU A 347 -9.52 -1.42 14.85
CA GLU A 347 -10.18 -2.71 14.73
C GLU A 347 -11.21 -2.66 13.63
N LEU A 348 -11.15 -3.62 12.70
CA LEU A 348 -12.18 -3.82 11.70
C LEU A 348 -13.33 -4.64 12.31
N ARG A 349 -14.55 -4.14 12.23
CA ARG A 349 -15.74 -4.78 12.77
C ARG A 349 -16.82 -4.89 11.72
N ARG A 350 -17.60 -5.97 11.79
CA ARG A 350 -18.83 -6.06 11.04
C ARG A 350 -19.91 -5.21 11.72
N THR A 351 -20.66 -4.42 10.94
CA THR A 351 -21.62 -3.44 11.49
C THR A 351 -22.90 -4.08 12.06
N ASN A 352 -23.15 -5.37 11.78
CA ASN A 352 -24.35 -6.09 12.22
C ASN A 352 -24.08 -7.14 13.33
N ASP A 353 -22.87 -7.14 13.90
CA ASP A 353 -22.50 -8.03 15.02
C ASP A 353 -22.65 -7.34 16.38
#